data_2c651057e970524c4aae3bb54cfe01dc
#
_entry.id   2c651057e970524c4aae3bb54cfe01dc
#
_cell.length_a   1.000
_cell.length_b   1.000
_cell.length_c   1.000
_cell.angle_alpha   90.00
_cell.angle_beta   90.00
_cell.angle_gamma   90.00
#
_symmetry.space_group_name_H-M   'P 1'
#
loop_
_entity.id
_entity.type
_entity.pdbx_description
1 polymer ?
#
loop_
_entity_poly.entity_id
_entity_poly.type
_entity_poly.pdbx_seq_one_letter_code
_entity_poly.pdbx_strand_id
1 'polypeptide(L)'
;MRKQQGFTLIELMVSLALGLIIIAAGTMLFLSAQQSYSLQQGGADIQDNANFGLSYIAKDIRMANLNASSTDMTSALSGGGIVFNTTNLAGINAAYVTRNAYGSSNTTQASDQLLIQYLPQETGGFDCEGQQITSMSSYVIERFFIRKDSNYSTQNETADTALGLACAAGRSTGGAITWDSSVTSGALIMKRVDYLRILLIVRDSSGNLEEVPIDQYYNIASPAASTGDIVGVRLGILARSAQAIGASSFANNNQQFNVLDQTGVSLNNTTKGLSAKYLRQVITQTVAIRNALGARQ
;
A
#
# COMPACT_ATOMS: atom_id res chain seq x y z
N MET A 1 -39.50 67.84 -20.71
CA MET A 1 -40.01 66.62 -20.04
C MET A 1 -39.64 65.41 -20.90
N ARG A 2 -38.74 64.54 -20.48
CA ARG A 2 -38.43 63.28 -21.15
C ARG A 2 -39.55 62.29 -20.90
N LYS A 3 -40.20 61.78 -21.97
CA LYS A 3 -41.23 60.73 -21.84
C LYS A 3 -40.51 59.46 -21.37
N GLN A 4 -40.88 58.93 -20.22
CA GLN A 4 -40.52 57.61 -19.78
C GLN A 4 -41.24 56.60 -20.64
N GLN A 5 -40.51 55.81 -21.43
CA GLN A 5 -41.02 54.64 -22.15
C GLN A 5 -40.95 53.46 -21.19
N GLY A 6 -42.09 52.85 -20.88
CA GLY A 6 -42.18 51.62 -20.07
C GLY A 6 -41.69 50.42 -20.89
N PHE A 7 -41.12 49.41 -20.19
CA PHE A 7 -40.74 48.14 -20.78
C PHE A 7 -41.98 47.37 -21.29
N THR A 8 -41.84 46.76 -22.45
CA THR A 8 -42.85 45.83 -22.94
C THR A 8 -42.80 44.50 -22.25
N LEU A 9 -43.91 43.78 -22.15
CA LEU A 9 -44.02 42.47 -21.52
C LEU A 9 -43.09 41.46 -22.25
N ILE A 10 -42.92 41.57 -23.56
CA ILE A 10 -42.04 40.73 -24.36
C ILE A 10 -40.56 40.95 -24.09
N GLU A 11 -40.14 42.22 -23.86
CA GLU A 11 -38.74 42.53 -23.50
C GLU A 11 -38.39 41.94 -22.12
N LEU A 12 -39.34 41.92 -21.21
CA LEU A 12 -39.13 41.29 -19.88
C LEU A 12 -39.07 39.80 -19.99
N MET A 13 -39.89 39.15 -20.82
CA MET A 13 -39.82 37.68 -21.08
C MET A 13 -38.52 37.28 -21.75
N VAL A 14 -38.05 38.02 -22.76
CA VAL A 14 -36.82 37.73 -23.48
C VAL A 14 -35.59 37.92 -22.55
N SER A 15 -35.55 39.00 -21.77
CA SER A 15 -34.45 39.23 -20.84
C SER A 15 -34.39 38.21 -19.72
N LEU A 16 -35.53 37.71 -19.22
CA LEU A 16 -35.60 36.65 -18.23
C LEU A 16 -35.14 35.30 -18.84
N ALA A 17 -35.54 34.97 -20.07
CA ALA A 17 -35.08 33.76 -20.75
C ALA A 17 -33.56 33.78 -20.99
N LEU A 18 -33.02 34.90 -21.48
CA LEU A 18 -31.57 35.05 -21.67
C LEU A 18 -30.80 35.00 -20.34
N GLY A 19 -31.33 35.60 -19.26
CA GLY A 19 -30.76 35.53 -17.94
C GLY A 19 -30.69 34.10 -17.40
N LEU A 20 -31.73 33.29 -17.59
CA LEU A 20 -31.76 31.88 -17.22
C LEU A 20 -30.72 31.04 -17.98
N ILE A 21 -30.53 31.28 -19.26
CA ILE A 21 -29.52 30.59 -20.07
C ILE A 21 -28.11 30.91 -19.57
N ILE A 22 -27.83 32.18 -19.24
CA ILE A 22 -26.52 32.59 -18.70
C ILE A 22 -26.26 31.96 -17.34
N ILE A 23 -27.26 31.93 -16.45
CA ILE A 23 -27.15 31.30 -15.14
C ILE A 23 -26.92 29.77 -15.29
N ALA A 24 -27.67 29.12 -16.19
CA ALA A 24 -27.47 27.69 -16.47
C ALA A 24 -26.05 27.38 -16.97
N ALA A 25 -25.53 28.17 -17.90
CA ALA A 25 -24.17 28.02 -18.40
C ALA A 25 -23.13 28.25 -17.28
N GLY A 26 -23.31 29.27 -16.46
CA GLY A 26 -22.46 29.56 -15.30
C GLY A 26 -22.44 28.42 -14.26
N THR A 27 -23.61 27.85 -13.96
CA THR A 27 -23.69 26.72 -13.02
C THR A 27 -23.03 25.46 -13.57
N MET A 28 -23.14 25.17 -14.86
CA MET A 28 -22.44 24.03 -15.50
C MET A 28 -20.92 24.18 -15.44
N LEU A 29 -20.37 25.38 -15.70
CA LEU A 29 -18.95 25.68 -15.57
C LEU A 29 -18.47 25.53 -14.14
N PHE A 30 -19.24 26.01 -13.16
CA PHE A 30 -18.92 25.89 -11.75
C PHE A 30 -18.87 24.41 -11.29
N LEU A 31 -19.86 23.60 -11.66
CA LEU A 31 -19.88 22.18 -11.35
C LEU A 31 -18.69 21.43 -11.99
N SER A 32 -18.36 21.74 -13.24
CA SER A 32 -17.19 21.18 -13.91
C SER A 32 -15.88 21.56 -13.22
N ALA A 33 -15.74 22.80 -12.78
CA ALA A 33 -14.58 23.27 -12.02
C ALA A 33 -14.46 22.55 -10.67
N GLN A 34 -15.57 22.37 -9.94
CA GLN A 34 -15.58 21.62 -8.67
C GLN A 34 -15.17 20.16 -8.87
N GLN A 35 -15.64 19.48 -9.92
CA GLN A 35 -15.25 18.10 -10.21
C GLN A 35 -13.75 18.02 -10.52
N SER A 36 -13.23 18.93 -11.34
CA SER A 36 -11.80 18.99 -11.64
C SER A 36 -10.95 19.23 -10.40
N TYR A 37 -11.38 20.14 -9.52
CA TYR A 37 -10.70 20.41 -8.25
C TYR A 37 -10.67 19.16 -7.35
N SER A 38 -11.81 18.48 -7.18
CA SER A 38 -11.89 17.26 -6.35
C SER A 38 -11.01 16.14 -6.89
N LEU A 39 -10.89 15.99 -8.22
CA LEU A 39 -10.01 15.02 -8.86
C LEU A 39 -8.53 15.34 -8.60
N GLN A 40 -8.12 16.60 -8.75
CA GLN A 40 -6.75 17.04 -8.50
C GLN A 40 -6.37 16.87 -7.05
N GLN A 41 -7.24 17.25 -6.13
CA GLN A 41 -7.02 17.07 -4.69
C GLN A 41 -6.93 15.59 -4.34
N GLY A 42 -7.84 14.74 -4.85
CA GLY A 42 -7.77 13.30 -4.63
C GLY A 42 -6.50 12.66 -5.16
N GLY A 43 -5.99 13.13 -6.31
CA GLY A 43 -4.71 12.69 -6.86
C GLY A 43 -3.52 13.11 -6.00
N ALA A 44 -3.49 14.35 -5.53
CA ALA A 44 -2.44 14.86 -4.65
C ALA A 44 -2.42 14.09 -3.32
N ASP A 45 -3.59 13.88 -2.69
CA ASP A 45 -3.72 13.09 -1.45
C ASP A 45 -3.14 11.68 -1.59
N ILE A 46 -3.42 11.01 -2.71
CA ILE A 46 -2.90 9.66 -2.99
C ILE A 46 -1.38 9.70 -3.10
N GLN A 47 -0.83 10.65 -3.87
CA GLN A 47 0.61 10.76 -4.09
C GLN A 47 1.36 11.08 -2.81
N ASP A 48 0.88 12.03 -2.00
CA ASP A 48 1.52 12.41 -0.75
C ASP A 48 1.51 11.26 0.26
N ASN A 49 0.36 10.60 0.43
CA ASN A 49 0.20 9.45 1.31
C ASN A 49 1.09 8.27 0.87
N ALA A 50 1.14 7.99 -0.44
CA ALA A 50 1.94 6.91 -0.99
C ALA A 50 3.45 7.21 -0.93
N ASN A 51 3.87 8.41 -1.28
CA ASN A 51 5.28 8.81 -1.20
C ASN A 51 5.81 8.71 0.23
N PHE A 52 5.04 9.20 1.20
CA PHE A 52 5.39 9.07 2.61
C PHE A 52 5.45 7.60 3.04
N GLY A 53 4.35 6.85 2.85
CA GLY A 53 4.24 5.47 3.34
C GLY A 53 5.24 4.52 2.69
N LEU A 54 5.41 4.59 1.36
CA LEU A 54 6.36 3.73 0.65
C LEU A 54 7.82 4.10 0.95
N SER A 55 8.14 5.39 1.11
CA SER A 55 9.49 5.81 1.50
C SER A 55 9.85 5.33 2.90
N TYR A 56 8.89 5.36 3.82
CA TYR A 56 9.05 4.85 5.19
C TYR A 56 9.35 3.35 5.18
N ILE A 57 8.51 2.56 4.50
CA ILE A 57 8.71 1.10 4.37
C ILE A 57 10.00 0.76 3.64
N ALA A 58 10.33 1.51 2.57
CA ALA A 58 11.57 1.28 1.82
C ALA A 58 12.83 1.47 2.67
N LYS A 59 12.80 2.40 3.64
CA LYS A 59 13.89 2.57 4.61
C LYS A 59 14.11 1.28 5.41
N ASP A 60 13.04 0.71 5.95
CA ASP A 60 13.12 -0.48 6.81
C ASP A 60 13.46 -1.74 5.99
N ILE A 61 12.88 -1.90 4.80
CA ILE A 61 13.22 -3.02 3.90
C ILE A 61 14.71 -3.02 3.53
N ARG A 62 15.35 -1.85 3.37
CA ARG A 62 16.80 -1.77 3.11
C ARG A 62 17.65 -2.28 4.27
N MET A 63 17.11 -2.32 5.49
CA MET A 63 17.77 -2.88 6.66
C MET A 63 17.70 -4.41 6.68
N ALA A 64 16.81 -5.03 5.92
CA ALA A 64 16.72 -6.49 5.85
C ALA A 64 18.09 -7.12 5.59
N ASN A 65 18.35 -8.26 6.23
CA ASN A 65 19.63 -8.98 6.18
C ASN A 65 20.85 -8.22 6.77
N LEU A 66 20.64 -7.11 7.47
CA LEU A 66 21.74 -6.40 8.13
C LEU A 66 22.32 -7.28 9.24
N ASN A 67 23.65 -7.42 9.25
CA ASN A 67 24.41 -8.28 10.18
C ASN A 67 23.97 -9.77 10.21
N ALA A 68 23.31 -10.24 9.16
CA ALA A 68 23.06 -11.66 8.99
C ALA A 68 24.40 -12.44 8.85
N SER A 69 24.40 -13.73 9.14
CA SER A 69 25.55 -14.60 9.02
C SER A 69 26.01 -14.83 7.57
N SER A 70 25.15 -14.58 6.60
CA SER A 70 25.41 -14.67 5.15
C SER A 70 24.82 -13.47 4.42
N THR A 71 25.44 -13.12 3.28
CA THR A 71 24.87 -12.16 2.32
C THR A 71 23.80 -12.79 1.47
N ASP A 72 23.85 -14.11 1.28
CA ASP A 72 22.82 -14.85 0.53
C ASP A 72 21.51 -14.82 1.32
N MET A 73 20.43 -14.56 0.62
CA MET A 73 19.12 -14.42 1.24
C MET A 73 18.14 -15.37 0.55
N THR A 74 17.97 -16.54 1.14
CA THR A 74 17.12 -17.61 0.62
C THR A 74 16.12 -18.10 1.67
N SER A 75 15.11 -18.84 1.23
CA SER A 75 14.13 -19.48 2.13
C SER A 75 14.73 -20.58 3.02
N ALA A 76 15.92 -21.09 2.70
CA ALA A 76 16.61 -22.15 3.45
C ALA A 76 17.61 -21.62 4.50
N LEU A 77 17.98 -20.34 4.44
CA LEU A 77 19.01 -19.77 5.29
C LEU A 77 18.47 -19.31 6.64
N SER A 78 19.01 -19.80 7.74
CA SER A 78 18.71 -19.31 9.08
C SER A 78 19.21 -17.87 9.24
N GLY A 79 18.34 -16.99 9.76
CA GLY A 79 18.65 -15.57 9.93
C GLY A 79 18.57 -14.75 8.65
N GLY A 80 18.12 -15.31 7.52
CA GLY A 80 17.94 -14.57 6.26
C GLY A 80 16.96 -13.41 6.42
N GLY A 81 17.27 -12.28 5.77
CA GLY A 81 16.57 -11.01 5.97
C GLY A 81 15.10 -10.98 5.57
N ILE A 82 14.65 -11.84 4.65
CA ILE A 82 13.22 -12.08 4.37
C ILE A 82 12.84 -13.44 4.94
N VAL A 83 11.74 -13.49 5.69
CA VAL A 83 11.33 -14.65 6.47
C VAL A 83 10.15 -15.35 5.80
N PHE A 84 10.35 -16.60 5.38
CA PHE A 84 9.34 -17.47 4.76
C PHE A 84 8.85 -18.59 5.67
N ASN A 85 9.67 -18.98 6.65
CA ASN A 85 9.41 -20.16 7.48
C ASN A 85 10.20 -20.10 8.80
N THR A 86 10.02 -21.15 9.62
CA THR A 86 10.72 -21.29 10.92
C THR A 86 12.22 -21.58 10.80
N THR A 87 12.72 -21.97 9.62
CA THR A 87 14.17 -22.08 9.36
C THR A 87 14.81 -20.70 9.30
N ASN A 88 14.15 -19.73 8.62
CA ASN A 88 14.63 -18.36 8.57
C ASN A 88 14.57 -17.69 9.94
N LEU A 89 13.48 -17.91 10.70
CA LEU A 89 13.26 -17.30 12.01
C LEU A 89 12.58 -18.31 12.96
N ALA A 90 13.31 -18.78 13.94
CA ALA A 90 12.78 -19.69 14.95
C ALA A 90 11.64 -19.04 15.73
N GLY A 91 10.60 -19.82 16.04
CA GLY A 91 9.43 -19.37 16.82
C GLY A 91 8.40 -18.55 16.07
N ILE A 92 8.60 -18.26 14.78
CA ILE A 92 7.59 -17.56 13.96
C ILE A 92 6.37 -18.47 13.66
N ASN A 93 5.19 -17.88 13.75
CA ASN A 93 3.98 -18.56 13.28
C ASN A 93 3.87 -18.42 11.75
N ALA A 94 3.57 -19.54 11.07
CA ALA A 94 3.42 -19.61 9.62
C ALA A 94 2.34 -18.65 9.04
N ALA A 95 1.42 -18.17 9.87
CA ALA A 95 0.44 -17.16 9.46
C ALA A 95 1.06 -15.76 9.22
N TYR A 96 2.22 -15.48 9.77
CA TYR A 96 2.80 -14.13 9.79
C TYR A 96 4.06 -13.97 8.93
N VAL A 97 4.52 -15.04 8.28
CA VAL A 97 5.68 -15.03 7.39
C VAL A 97 5.38 -14.33 6.06
N THR A 98 6.41 -14.07 5.27
CA THR A 98 6.26 -13.57 3.90
C THR A 98 5.47 -14.57 3.07
N ARG A 99 4.34 -14.15 2.53
CA ARG A 99 3.48 -14.98 1.66
C ARG A 99 2.54 -14.15 0.80
N ASN A 100 2.13 -14.74 -0.32
CA ASN A 100 1.15 -14.14 -1.21
C ASN A 100 -0.29 -14.38 -0.75
N ALA A 101 -1.20 -13.56 -1.22
CA ALA A 101 -2.66 -13.73 -1.17
C ALA A 101 -3.21 -14.14 0.22
N TYR A 102 -2.75 -13.48 1.28
CA TYR A 102 -3.11 -13.83 2.65
C TYR A 102 -3.76 -12.69 3.44
N GLY A 103 -3.45 -11.44 3.11
CA GLY A 103 -3.91 -10.26 3.82
C GLY A 103 -5.30 -9.78 3.39
N SER A 104 -5.85 -8.85 4.17
CA SER A 104 -7.10 -8.15 3.82
C SER A 104 -6.96 -7.39 2.50
N SER A 105 -8.07 -7.27 1.77
CA SER A 105 -8.12 -6.55 0.51
C SER A 105 -9.53 -6.05 0.20
N ASN A 106 -9.62 -4.91 -0.48
CA ASN A 106 -10.85 -4.41 -1.10
C ASN A 106 -11.01 -4.88 -2.55
N THR A 107 -10.14 -5.80 -3.00
CA THR A 107 -10.19 -6.39 -4.34
C THR A 107 -10.65 -7.84 -4.30
N THR A 108 -10.81 -8.45 -5.48
CA THR A 108 -11.10 -9.89 -5.62
C THR A 108 -9.91 -10.78 -5.26
N GLN A 109 -8.68 -10.23 -5.28
CA GLN A 109 -7.47 -10.89 -4.82
C GLN A 109 -7.16 -10.49 -3.37
N ALA A 110 -6.66 -11.41 -2.55
CA ALA A 110 -6.13 -11.10 -1.24
C ALA A 110 -4.75 -10.44 -1.34
N SER A 111 -4.44 -9.52 -0.43
CA SER A 111 -3.15 -8.83 -0.39
C SER A 111 -2.02 -9.75 0.06
N ASP A 112 -0.81 -9.46 -0.42
CA ASP A 112 0.41 -10.08 0.07
C ASP A 112 0.82 -9.51 1.42
N GLN A 113 1.76 -10.19 2.09
CA GLN A 113 2.46 -9.69 3.27
C GLN A 113 3.95 -9.97 3.18
N LEU A 114 4.75 -9.10 3.80
CA LEU A 114 6.20 -9.20 3.88
C LEU A 114 6.63 -9.23 5.34
N LEU A 115 7.48 -10.17 5.70
CA LEU A 115 8.16 -10.20 6.99
C LEU A 115 9.67 -10.09 6.76
N ILE A 116 10.28 -9.07 7.33
CA ILE A 116 11.73 -8.87 7.31
C ILE A 116 12.32 -9.04 8.70
N GLN A 117 13.63 -9.32 8.75
CA GLN A 117 14.40 -9.28 9.97
C GLN A 117 15.80 -8.73 9.71
N TYR A 118 16.37 -8.12 10.75
CA TYR A 118 17.74 -7.64 10.74
C TYR A 118 18.31 -7.55 12.18
N LEU A 119 19.63 -7.58 12.30
CA LEU A 119 20.31 -7.37 13.55
C LEU A 119 20.90 -5.95 13.56
N PRO A 120 20.46 -5.07 14.48
CA PRO A 120 20.91 -3.67 14.51
C PRO A 120 22.42 -3.54 14.75
N GLN A 121 23.06 -2.54 14.15
CA GLN A 121 24.48 -2.22 14.37
C GLN A 121 24.70 -1.24 15.54
N GLU A 122 23.65 -0.48 15.88
CA GLU A 122 23.65 0.51 16.94
C GLU A 122 22.31 0.55 17.66
N THR A 123 22.30 1.09 18.85
CA THR A 123 21.08 1.37 19.62
C THR A 123 20.61 2.81 19.37
N GLY A 124 19.37 3.14 19.73
CA GLY A 124 18.83 4.50 19.64
C GLY A 124 18.01 4.78 18.40
N GLY A 125 18.06 3.90 17.36
CA GLY A 125 17.13 3.94 16.24
C GLY A 125 15.71 3.52 16.64
N PHE A 126 14.77 3.63 15.72
CA PHE A 126 13.37 3.26 15.94
C PHE A 126 12.94 2.25 14.87
N ASP A 127 12.12 1.29 15.29
CA ASP A 127 11.44 0.36 14.37
C ASP A 127 10.21 1.00 13.71
N CYS A 128 9.53 0.21 12.91
CA CYS A 128 8.37 0.68 12.14
C CYS A 128 7.13 1.04 12.99
N GLU A 129 7.05 0.63 14.24
CA GLU A 129 6.01 1.06 15.19
C GLU A 129 6.46 2.27 16.05
N GLY A 130 7.68 2.76 15.86
CA GLY A 130 8.26 3.88 16.62
C GLY A 130 8.81 3.49 17.98
N GLN A 131 9.03 2.20 18.25
CA GLN A 131 9.69 1.74 19.47
C GLN A 131 11.21 1.81 19.32
N GLN A 132 11.88 2.30 20.35
CA GLN A 132 13.33 2.46 20.33
C GLN A 132 14.05 1.11 20.33
N ILE A 133 15.06 0.99 19.48
CA ILE A 133 15.96 -0.16 19.45
C ILE A 133 16.97 -0.02 20.58
N THR A 134 16.87 -0.88 21.58
CA THR A 134 17.68 -0.84 22.81
C THR A 134 18.78 -1.90 22.87
N SER A 135 18.78 -2.87 21.94
CA SER A 135 19.74 -4.00 21.95
C SER A 135 20.26 -4.27 20.54
N MET A 136 21.58 -4.49 20.43
CA MET A 136 22.23 -4.95 19.20
C MET A 136 22.30 -6.48 19.08
N SER A 137 21.90 -7.22 20.11
CA SER A 137 21.92 -8.70 20.14
C SER A 137 20.53 -9.33 19.88
N SER A 138 19.51 -8.50 19.68
CA SER A 138 18.15 -8.95 19.35
C SER A 138 17.81 -8.59 17.94
N TYR A 139 17.32 -9.56 17.17
CA TYR A 139 16.75 -9.28 15.84
C TYR A 139 15.56 -8.35 15.98
N VAL A 140 15.51 -7.33 15.14
CA VAL A 140 14.30 -6.55 14.86
C VAL A 140 13.55 -7.26 13.75
N ILE A 141 12.27 -7.46 13.96
CA ILE A 141 11.37 -8.18 13.07
C ILE A 141 10.26 -7.23 12.70
N GLU A 142 9.98 -7.05 11.41
CA GLU A 142 8.95 -6.11 10.94
C GLU A 142 8.08 -6.78 9.89
N ARG A 143 6.76 -6.78 10.14
CA ARG A 143 5.75 -7.35 9.26
C ARG A 143 4.93 -6.25 8.61
N PHE A 144 4.95 -6.18 7.29
CA PHE A 144 4.15 -5.26 6.46
C PHE A 144 2.95 -5.99 5.87
N PHE A 145 1.75 -5.48 6.11
CA PHE A 145 0.49 -6.14 5.71
C PHE A 145 -0.68 -5.16 5.65
N ILE A 146 -1.75 -5.56 4.99
CA ILE A 146 -2.99 -4.77 4.97
C ILE A 146 -3.89 -5.19 6.13
N ARG A 147 -4.40 -4.20 6.88
CA ARG A 147 -5.39 -4.40 7.94
C ARG A 147 -6.48 -3.34 7.92
N LYS A 148 -7.52 -3.57 8.70
CA LYS A 148 -8.59 -2.59 8.91
C LYS A 148 -8.08 -1.39 9.72
N ASP A 149 -8.48 -0.19 9.31
CA ASP A 149 -8.30 1.04 10.08
C ASP A 149 -9.47 1.18 11.06
N SER A 150 -9.21 1.15 12.36
CA SER A 150 -10.23 1.34 13.40
C SER A 150 -10.69 2.80 13.52
N ASN A 151 -9.90 3.76 13.01
CA ASN A 151 -10.16 5.19 13.08
C ASN A 151 -10.60 5.74 11.70
N TYR A 152 -11.54 5.08 11.06
CA TYR A 152 -12.06 5.48 9.75
C TYR A 152 -13.23 6.48 9.88
N SER A 153 -13.50 7.22 8.79
CA SER A 153 -14.66 8.10 8.70
C SER A 153 -15.92 7.30 8.36
N THR A 154 -16.90 7.31 9.26
CA THR A 154 -18.17 6.59 9.07
C THR A 154 -19.09 7.20 8.01
N GLN A 155 -18.79 8.41 7.51
CA GLN A 155 -19.61 9.07 6.50
C GLN A 155 -19.56 8.40 5.12
N ASN A 156 -18.38 7.88 4.73
CA ASN A 156 -18.14 7.33 3.39
C ASN A 156 -17.48 5.96 3.39
N GLU A 157 -17.10 5.44 4.55
CA GLU A 157 -16.38 4.18 4.71
C GLU A 157 -17.12 3.27 5.68
N THR A 158 -16.90 1.98 5.56
CA THR A 158 -17.35 0.97 6.51
C THR A 158 -16.13 0.31 7.18
N ALA A 159 -16.34 -0.34 8.30
CA ALA A 159 -15.29 -1.09 8.99
C ALA A 159 -14.58 -2.10 8.06
N ASP A 160 -15.31 -2.66 7.09
CA ASP A 160 -14.78 -3.67 6.18
C ASP A 160 -14.02 -3.08 5.00
N THR A 161 -14.28 -1.82 4.63
CA THR A 161 -13.65 -1.15 3.47
C THR A 161 -12.56 -0.16 3.86
N ALA A 162 -12.49 0.21 5.14
CA ALA A 162 -11.43 1.08 5.67
C ALA A 162 -10.15 0.30 5.90
N LEU A 163 -9.36 0.09 4.84
CA LEU A 163 -8.10 -0.63 4.88
C LEU A 163 -6.91 0.31 4.82
N GLY A 164 -5.78 -0.14 5.37
CA GLY A 164 -4.51 0.56 5.31
C GLY A 164 -3.33 -0.40 5.41
N LEU A 165 -2.17 0.06 4.94
CA LEU A 165 -0.91 -0.64 5.06
C LEU A 165 -0.35 -0.38 6.45
N ALA A 166 -0.08 -1.46 7.18
CA ALA A 166 0.39 -1.46 8.55
C ALA A 166 1.74 -2.16 8.68
N CYS A 167 2.44 -1.83 9.73
CA CYS A 167 3.58 -2.58 10.20
C CYS A 167 3.37 -3.04 11.65
N ALA A 168 3.75 -4.29 11.93
CA ALA A 168 3.91 -4.80 13.28
C ALA A 168 5.38 -5.12 13.51
N ALA A 169 5.96 -4.57 14.58
CA ALA A 169 7.35 -4.80 14.97
C ALA A 169 7.46 -5.74 16.16
N GLY A 170 8.59 -6.42 16.25
CA GLY A 170 8.92 -7.32 17.36
C GLY A 170 10.41 -7.58 17.49
N ARG A 171 10.75 -8.33 18.53
CA ARG A 171 12.15 -8.67 18.89
C ARG A 171 12.29 -10.16 19.08
N SER A 172 13.44 -10.72 18.67
CA SER A 172 13.80 -12.12 18.92
C SER A 172 15.30 -12.26 19.22
N THR A 173 15.63 -13.11 20.15
CA THR A 173 17.00 -13.55 20.45
C THR A 173 17.28 -14.97 19.96
N GLY A 174 16.54 -15.45 18.95
CA GLY A 174 16.66 -16.80 18.40
C GLY A 174 15.66 -17.82 18.95
N GLY A 175 14.61 -17.37 19.64
CA GLY A 175 13.54 -18.19 20.20
C GLY A 175 12.18 -17.55 20.03
N ALA A 176 11.43 -17.41 21.12
CA ALA A 176 10.13 -16.73 21.09
C ALA A 176 10.25 -15.28 20.62
N ILE A 177 9.26 -14.84 19.87
CA ILE A 177 9.17 -13.46 19.38
C ILE A 177 8.29 -12.67 20.34
N THR A 178 8.81 -11.54 20.81
CA THR A 178 8.04 -10.54 21.57
C THR A 178 7.64 -9.44 20.62
N TRP A 179 6.33 -9.29 20.38
CA TRP A 179 5.79 -8.22 19.55
C TRP A 179 5.56 -6.97 20.39
N ASP A 180 5.89 -5.80 19.83
CA ASP A 180 5.79 -4.51 20.54
C ASP A 180 4.34 -4.13 20.83
N SER A 181 3.44 -4.36 19.87
CA SER A 181 1.99 -4.28 20.07
C SER A 181 1.35 -5.65 19.86
N SER A 182 0.63 -5.83 18.78
CA SER A 182 0.11 -7.13 18.36
C SER A 182 0.46 -7.37 16.90
N VAL A 183 0.95 -8.55 16.60
CA VAL A 183 1.32 -8.96 15.23
C VAL A 183 0.19 -8.76 14.21
N THR A 184 -1.06 -8.68 14.66
CA THR A 184 -2.24 -8.49 13.81
C THR A 184 -2.75 -7.05 13.76
N SER A 185 -2.35 -6.20 14.72
CA SER A 185 -2.77 -4.78 14.75
C SER A 185 -1.69 -3.84 14.23
N GLY A 186 -0.51 -3.81 14.81
CA GLY A 186 0.59 -2.94 14.37
C GLY A 186 0.22 -1.45 14.19
N ALA A 187 1.16 -0.64 13.76
CA ALA A 187 0.93 0.76 13.41
C ALA A 187 0.48 0.91 11.94
N LEU A 188 -0.50 1.78 11.67
CA LEU A 188 -0.86 2.15 10.31
C LEU A 188 0.15 3.15 9.75
N ILE A 189 0.86 2.75 8.70
CA ILE A 189 1.83 3.59 8.00
C ILE A 189 1.14 4.40 6.90
N MET A 190 0.24 3.75 6.16
CA MET A 190 -0.47 4.36 5.05
C MET A 190 -1.95 3.97 5.10
N LYS A 191 -2.83 4.96 5.21
CA LYS A 191 -4.28 4.76 5.15
C LYS A 191 -4.74 4.59 3.70
N ARG A 192 -5.90 3.98 3.52
CA ARG A 192 -6.61 3.88 2.25
C ARG A 192 -5.82 3.13 1.17
N VAL A 193 -5.31 1.96 1.55
CA VAL A 193 -4.68 1.00 0.65
C VAL A 193 -5.64 -0.16 0.44
N ASP A 194 -6.15 -0.30 -0.76
CA ASP A 194 -7.14 -1.31 -1.12
C ASP A 194 -6.52 -2.68 -1.42
N TYR A 195 -5.25 -2.72 -1.87
CA TYR A 195 -4.54 -3.94 -2.24
C TYR A 195 -3.03 -3.74 -2.19
N LEU A 196 -2.30 -4.79 -1.79
CA LEU A 196 -0.84 -4.87 -1.80
C LEU A 196 -0.39 -6.11 -2.57
N ARG A 197 0.50 -5.92 -3.55
CA ARG A 197 1.20 -6.98 -4.28
C ARG A 197 2.70 -6.82 -4.10
N ILE A 198 3.42 -7.94 -3.93
CA ILE A 198 4.87 -7.97 -3.69
C ILE A 198 5.51 -8.95 -4.66
N LEU A 199 6.54 -8.49 -5.37
CA LEU A 199 7.44 -9.33 -6.14
C LEU A 199 8.82 -9.32 -5.50
N LEU A 200 9.48 -10.46 -5.51
CA LEU A 200 10.86 -10.62 -5.10
C LEU A 200 11.77 -10.39 -6.31
N ILE A 201 12.85 -9.64 -6.12
CA ILE A 201 13.90 -9.52 -7.13
C ILE A 201 14.96 -10.54 -6.77
N VAL A 202 15.07 -11.55 -7.61
CA VAL A 202 15.93 -12.72 -7.40
C VAL A 202 17.09 -12.68 -8.39
N ARG A 203 18.30 -12.92 -7.88
CA ARG A 203 19.51 -13.09 -8.69
C ARG A 203 19.79 -14.58 -8.86
N ASP A 204 19.82 -15.05 -10.10
CA ASP A 204 20.18 -16.43 -10.43
C ASP A 204 21.70 -16.68 -10.31
N SER A 205 22.11 -17.93 -10.46
CA SER A 205 23.53 -18.34 -10.44
C SER A 205 24.37 -17.73 -11.57
N SER A 206 23.73 -17.20 -12.61
CA SER A 206 24.37 -16.53 -13.75
C SER A 206 24.47 -15.02 -13.55
N GLY A 207 23.89 -14.49 -12.45
CA GLY A 207 23.86 -13.06 -12.12
C GLY A 207 22.69 -12.30 -12.73
N ASN A 208 21.75 -12.94 -13.45
CA ASN A 208 20.58 -12.29 -14.00
C ASN A 208 19.57 -11.99 -12.89
N LEU A 209 18.86 -10.87 -13.04
CA LEU A 209 17.79 -10.47 -12.13
C LEU A 209 16.43 -10.79 -12.72
N GLU A 210 15.59 -11.42 -11.92
CA GLU A 210 14.21 -11.76 -12.27
C GLU A 210 13.25 -11.29 -11.19
N GLU A 211 12.07 -10.80 -11.61
CA GLU A 211 10.96 -10.48 -10.68
C GLU A 211 10.08 -11.73 -10.52
N VAL A 212 10.05 -12.29 -9.32
CA VAL A 212 9.39 -13.56 -9.03
C VAL A 212 8.28 -13.34 -7.97
N PRO A 213 7.04 -13.81 -8.21
CA PRO A 213 6.01 -13.85 -7.20
C PRO A 213 6.42 -14.68 -5.97
N ILE A 214 5.93 -14.30 -4.79
CA ILE A 214 6.32 -14.96 -3.53
C ILE A 214 6.02 -16.46 -3.58
N ASP A 215 4.87 -16.88 -4.10
CA ASP A 215 4.45 -18.28 -4.18
C ASP A 215 5.23 -19.11 -5.19
N GLN A 216 5.79 -18.48 -6.22
CA GLN A 216 6.70 -19.14 -7.16
C GLN A 216 8.10 -19.29 -6.56
N TYR A 217 8.55 -18.32 -5.77
CA TYR A 217 9.82 -18.41 -5.06
C TYR A 217 9.75 -19.40 -3.89
N TYR A 218 8.72 -19.31 -3.06
CA TYR A 218 8.51 -20.19 -1.91
C TYR A 218 7.02 -20.50 -1.70
N ASN A 219 6.64 -21.74 -1.95
CA ASN A 219 5.28 -22.21 -1.72
C ASN A 219 5.17 -22.87 -0.35
N ILE A 220 4.41 -22.27 0.58
CA ILE A 220 4.21 -22.79 1.94
C ILE A 220 3.52 -24.16 1.94
N ALA A 221 2.62 -24.40 0.98
CA ALA A 221 1.89 -25.68 0.89
C ALA A 221 2.75 -26.83 0.33
N SER A 222 3.79 -26.51 -0.43
CA SER A 222 4.73 -27.46 -1.00
C SER A 222 6.16 -26.86 -0.98
N PRO A 223 6.79 -26.81 0.21
CA PRO A 223 8.10 -26.17 0.35
C PRO A 223 9.15 -26.91 -0.46
N ALA A 224 9.65 -26.29 -1.52
CA ALA A 224 10.82 -26.70 -2.26
C ALA A 224 11.97 -25.72 -1.96
N ALA A 225 13.21 -26.18 -2.12
CA ALA A 225 14.35 -25.26 -2.03
C ALA A 225 14.25 -24.24 -3.17
N SER A 226 14.19 -22.96 -2.81
CA SER A 226 14.21 -21.86 -3.76
C SER A 226 15.60 -21.73 -4.38
N THR A 227 15.66 -21.45 -5.66
CA THR A 227 16.90 -21.19 -6.39
C THR A 227 17.06 -19.68 -6.56
N GLY A 228 18.28 -19.19 -6.27
CA GLY A 228 18.65 -17.79 -6.39
C GLY A 228 18.49 -16.96 -5.11
N ASP A 229 19.26 -15.88 -5.05
CA ASP A 229 19.34 -14.98 -3.92
C ASP A 229 18.39 -13.81 -4.08
N ILE A 230 17.63 -13.50 -3.05
CA ILE A 230 16.78 -12.31 -3.06
C ILE A 230 17.67 -11.09 -2.84
N VAL A 231 17.67 -10.16 -3.79
CA VAL A 231 18.46 -8.91 -3.74
C VAL A 231 17.58 -7.66 -3.62
N GLY A 232 16.28 -7.82 -3.69
CA GLY A 232 15.35 -6.71 -3.55
C GLY A 232 13.89 -7.16 -3.55
N VAL A 233 13.01 -6.19 -3.37
CA VAL A 233 11.56 -6.37 -3.48
C VAL A 233 10.96 -5.25 -4.30
N ARG A 234 9.89 -5.55 -5.02
CA ARG A 234 9.06 -4.55 -5.69
C ARG A 234 7.67 -4.59 -5.08
N LEU A 235 7.25 -3.43 -4.59
CA LEU A 235 5.95 -3.23 -3.97
C LEU A 235 5.01 -2.61 -4.98
N GLY A 236 3.79 -3.09 -5.08
CA GLY A 236 2.69 -2.51 -5.84
C GLY A 236 1.48 -2.34 -4.95
N ILE A 237 0.99 -1.13 -4.81
CA ILE A 237 -0.20 -0.83 -4.02
C ILE A 237 -1.29 -0.23 -4.89
N LEU A 238 -2.54 -0.58 -4.58
CA LEU A 238 -3.71 0.13 -5.06
C LEU A 238 -4.16 1.08 -3.94
N ALA A 239 -3.85 2.36 -4.11
CA ALA A 239 -4.22 3.40 -3.16
C ALA A 239 -5.48 4.14 -3.62
N ARG A 240 -6.25 4.68 -2.69
CA ARG A 240 -7.44 5.49 -2.97
C ARG A 240 -7.40 6.84 -2.27
N SER A 241 -8.15 7.80 -2.83
CA SER A 241 -8.26 9.17 -2.29
C SER A 241 -8.89 9.18 -0.88
N ALA A 242 -8.56 10.22 -0.12
CA ALA A 242 -9.10 10.43 1.22
C ALA A 242 -10.60 10.74 1.18
N GLN A 243 -11.03 11.52 0.19
CA GLN A 243 -12.42 11.91 -0.01
C GLN A 243 -13.02 11.21 -1.23
N ALA A 244 -14.34 10.99 -1.17
CA ALA A 244 -15.10 10.58 -2.35
C ALA A 244 -15.16 11.75 -3.34
N ILE A 245 -14.89 11.48 -4.61
CA ILE A 245 -14.83 12.52 -5.66
C ILE A 245 -16.08 12.54 -6.55
N GLY A 246 -17.13 11.80 -6.19
CA GLY A 246 -18.31 11.65 -6.99
C GLY A 246 -18.12 10.66 -8.16
N ALA A 247 -19.23 10.39 -8.87
CA ALA A 247 -19.19 9.50 -10.03
C ALA A 247 -18.57 10.22 -11.23
N SER A 248 -17.49 9.69 -11.75
CA SER A 248 -16.82 10.13 -12.97
C SER A 248 -16.22 8.95 -13.70
N SER A 249 -15.73 9.15 -14.93
CA SER A 249 -14.98 8.11 -15.65
C SER A 249 -13.72 7.65 -14.90
N PHE A 250 -13.15 8.52 -14.07
CA PHE A 250 -11.95 8.25 -13.28
C PHE A 250 -12.23 7.66 -11.88
N ALA A 251 -13.49 7.73 -11.39
CA ALA A 251 -13.91 7.20 -10.10
C ALA A 251 -15.07 6.23 -10.29
N ASN A 252 -14.77 5.08 -10.88
CA ASN A 252 -15.74 4.01 -11.12
C ASN A 252 -15.35 2.75 -10.34
N ASN A 253 -16.25 2.26 -9.49
CA ASN A 253 -16.01 1.04 -8.70
C ASN A 253 -15.95 -0.24 -9.56
N ASN A 254 -16.31 -0.20 -10.85
CA ASN A 254 -16.18 -1.31 -11.80
C ASN A 254 -14.86 -1.28 -12.58
N GLN A 255 -13.99 -0.30 -12.33
CA GLN A 255 -12.68 -0.19 -12.96
C GLN A 255 -11.80 -1.38 -12.60
N GLN A 256 -10.97 -1.80 -13.55
CA GLN A 256 -9.93 -2.80 -13.37
C GLN A 256 -8.55 -2.14 -13.33
N PHE A 257 -7.65 -2.72 -12.56
CA PHE A 257 -6.30 -2.20 -12.34
C PHE A 257 -5.26 -3.26 -12.68
N ASN A 258 -4.10 -2.83 -13.15
CA ASN A 258 -2.94 -3.72 -13.31
C ASN A 258 -1.94 -3.36 -12.20
N VAL A 259 -1.69 -4.32 -11.31
CA VAL A 259 -0.80 -4.14 -10.15
C VAL A 259 0.35 -5.14 -10.27
N LEU A 260 1.50 -4.67 -10.74
CA LEU A 260 2.69 -5.47 -11.07
C LEU A 260 2.35 -6.59 -12.08
N ASP A 261 2.51 -7.84 -11.68
CA ASP A 261 2.20 -9.03 -12.49
C ASP A 261 0.69 -9.36 -12.57
N GLN A 262 -0.11 -8.76 -11.70
CA GLN A 262 -1.56 -9.00 -11.64
C GLN A 262 -2.30 -8.07 -12.60
N THR A 263 -2.96 -8.64 -13.60
CA THR A 263 -3.79 -7.90 -14.56
C THR A 263 -5.27 -8.02 -14.23
N GLY A 264 -6.05 -6.97 -14.51
CA GLY A 264 -7.51 -7.00 -14.34
C GLY A 264 -7.99 -7.09 -12.89
N VAL A 265 -7.20 -6.62 -11.93
CA VAL A 265 -7.58 -6.57 -10.51
C VAL A 265 -8.82 -5.74 -10.34
N SER A 266 -9.91 -6.36 -9.89
CA SER A 266 -11.22 -5.73 -9.68
C SER A 266 -11.50 -5.54 -8.20
N LEU A 267 -12.32 -4.55 -7.85
CA LEU A 267 -12.81 -4.42 -6.48
C LEU A 267 -13.74 -5.60 -6.12
N ASN A 268 -13.78 -5.97 -4.86
CA ASN A 268 -14.72 -6.97 -4.35
C ASN A 268 -16.17 -6.43 -4.34
N ASN A 269 -17.15 -7.31 -4.18
CA ASN A 269 -18.56 -6.93 -4.23
C ASN A 269 -18.98 -5.93 -3.16
N THR A 270 -18.42 -6.03 -1.97
CA THR A 270 -18.67 -5.08 -0.86
C THR A 270 -18.24 -3.67 -1.24
N THR A 271 -17.03 -3.53 -1.78
CA THR A 271 -16.48 -2.23 -2.20
C THR A 271 -17.17 -1.69 -3.45
N LYS A 272 -17.54 -2.55 -4.40
CA LYS A 272 -18.32 -2.16 -5.59
C LYS A 272 -19.71 -1.60 -5.21
N GLY A 273 -20.33 -2.15 -4.17
CA GLY A 273 -21.66 -1.75 -3.69
C GLY A 273 -21.69 -0.40 -2.97
N LEU A 274 -20.55 0.20 -2.63
CA LEU A 274 -20.50 1.50 -1.99
C LEU A 274 -21.04 2.60 -2.91
N SER A 275 -21.87 3.49 -2.36
CA SER A 275 -22.34 4.71 -3.02
C SER A 275 -21.18 5.68 -3.28
N ALA A 276 -20.26 5.78 -2.35
CA ALA A 276 -19.07 6.62 -2.45
C ALA A 276 -18.12 6.11 -3.55
N LYS A 277 -17.65 7.03 -4.40
CA LYS A 277 -16.71 6.76 -5.48
C LYS A 277 -15.40 7.48 -5.19
N TYR A 278 -14.31 6.71 -5.17
CA TYR A 278 -12.98 7.19 -4.86
C TYR A 278 -12.09 7.13 -6.10
N LEU A 279 -11.22 8.11 -6.25
CA LEU A 279 -10.08 7.98 -7.17
C LEU A 279 -9.17 6.88 -6.65
N ARG A 280 -8.71 6.01 -7.54
CA ARG A 280 -7.75 4.93 -7.23
C ARG A 280 -6.58 5.00 -8.19
N GLN A 281 -5.39 4.78 -7.66
CA GLN A 281 -4.16 4.79 -8.42
C GLN A 281 -3.26 3.63 -7.98
N VAL A 282 -2.64 2.99 -8.96
CA VAL A 282 -1.57 2.01 -8.71
C VAL A 282 -0.26 2.76 -8.57
N ILE A 283 0.45 2.50 -7.48
CA ILE A 283 1.77 3.08 -7.20
C ILE A 283 2.73 1.95 -6.92
N THR A 284 3.92 2.03 -7.48
CA THR A 284 4.94 0.99 -7.36
C THR A 284 6.23 1.56 -6.80
N GLN A 285 6.93 0.78 -5.97
CA GLN A 285 8.22 1.11 -5.41
C GLN A 285 9.15 -0.09 -5.47
N THR A 286 10.32 0.08 -6.05
CA THR A 286 11.38 -0.93 -6.04
C THR A 286 12.38 -0.61 -4.94
N VAL A 287 12.74 -1.62 -4.13
CA VAL A 287 13.68 -1.49 -3.01
C VAL A 287 14.75 -2.55 -3.14
N ALA A 288 16.00 -2.11 -3.34
CA ALA A 288 17.16 -3.00 -3.30
C ALA A 288 17.59 -3.22 -1.84
N ILE A 289 17.87 -4.46 -1.48
CA ILE A 289 18.34 -4.84 -0.16
C ILE A 289 19.87 -4.82 -0.18
N ARG A 290 20.44 -3.77 0.43
CA ARG A 290 21.89 -3.51 0.37
C ARG A 290 22.73 -4.66 0.93
N ASN A 291 22.23 -5.32 1.96
CA ASN A 291 22.94 -6.35 2.69
C ASN A 291 22.90 -7.74 2.01
N ALA A 292 22.22 -7.84 0.86
CA ALA A 292 22.14 -9.03 0.01
C ALA A 292 22.96 -8.90 -1.28
N LEU A 293 23.67 -7.79 -1.53
CA LEU A 293 24.34 -7.50 -2.79
C LEU A 293 25.83 -7.90 -2.85
N GLY A 294 26.37 -8.61 -1.87
CA GLY A 294 27.74 -9.12 -1.91
C GLY A 294 28.52 -8.94 -0.61
N ALA A 295 29.68 -9.60 -0.54
CA ALA A 295 30.56 -9.55 0.61
C ALA A 295 30.98 -8.10 0.92
N ARG A 296 30.88 -7.70 2.16
CA ARG A 296 31.59 -6.52 2.66
C ARG A 296 33.09 -6.84 2.60
N GLN A 297 33.82 -6.13 1.74
CA GLN A 297 35.27 -6.08 1.81
C GLN A 297 35.70 -5.33 3.07
#